data_51abe08a4e5b95cfe90e86ae81d42494
#
_entry.id   51abe08a4e5b95cfe90e86ae81d42494
#
_cell.length_a   1.000
_cell.length_b   1.000
_cell.length_c   1.000
_cell.angle_alpha   90.00
_cell.angle_beta   90.00
_cell.angle_gamma   90.00
#
_symmetry.space_group_name_H-M   'P 1'
#
loop_
_entity.id
_entity.type
_entity.pdbx_description
1 polymer ?
#
loop_
_entity_poly.entity_id
_entity_poly.type
_entity_poly.pdbx_seq_one_letter_code
_entity_poly.pdbx_strand_id
1 'polypeptide(L)'
;GCPWRDLPASFGKFQAIYNCFNRWSKKGIIHNIFKILSADADKEWLMMDGSHIRAHQHSAGAAAHSGEDDHAIGISRGGATSKIHLIVDACGNPLEVIITAGNVNDVSIAPELIAAVDLAETEVVSADKGYDSDKLRAQIEEEGSKANIPYKRDREEKNKDMDWYLYKIRHLVENAFARLKHYRAIATRYDKLK
;
A
#
# COMPACT_ATOMS: atom_id res chain seq x y z
N GLY A 1 -16.65 -7.59 -6.19
CA GLY A 1 -17.50 -7.46 -5.03
C GLY A 1 -18.96 -7.28 -5.39
N CYS A 2 -19.84 -7.92 -4.62
CA CYS A 2 -21.27 -7.70 -4.68
C CYS A 2 -21.68 -6.70 -3.58
N PRO A 3 -22.84 -6.02 -3.72
CA PRO A 3 -23.42 -5.28 -2.61
C PRO A 3 -23.68 -6.19 -1.40
N TRP A 4 -23.56 -5.65 -0.19
CA TRP A 4 -23.84 -6.43 1.04
C TRP A 4 -25.23 -7.10 1.04
N ARG A 5 -26.22 -6.44 0.41
CA ARG A 5 -27.58 -6.95 0.30
C ARG A 5 -27.74 -8.19 -0.59
N ASP A 6 -26.76 -8.42 -1.47
CA ASP A 6 -26.77 -9.52 -2.43
C ASP A 6 -25.99 -10.74 -1.91
N LEU A 7 -25.61 -10.74 -0.62
CA LEU A 7 -25.00 -11.90 0.01
C LEU A 7 -25.98 -13.07 0.03
N PRO A 8 -25.53 -14.29 -0.38
CA PRO A 8 -26.37 -15.49 -0.31
C PRO A 8 -26.95 -15.72 1.09
N ALA A 9 -28.21 -16.13 1.15
CA ALA A 9 -28.91 -16.37 2.43
C ALA A 9 -28.24 -17.42 3.31
N SER A 10 -27.42 -18.31 2.71
CA SER A 10 -26.59 -19.29 3.43
C SER A 10 -25.60 -18.67 4.42
N PHE A 11 -25.17 -17.42 4.20
CA PHE A 11 -24.32 -16.68 5.13
C PHE A 11 -25.09 -16.01 6.28
N GLY A 12 -26.43 -16.03 6.24
CA GLY A 12 -27.27 -15.36 7.21
C GLY A 12 -27.69 -13.94 6.79
N LYS A 13 -28.22 -13.17 7.75
CA LYS A 13 -28.68 -11.79 7.47
C LYS A 13 -27.51 -10.88 7.17
N PHE A 14 -27.53 -10.21 6.01
CA PHE A 14 -26.43 -9.34 5.56
C PHE A 14 -26.10 -8.22 6.60
N GLN A 15 -27.09 -7.70 7.33
CA GLN A 15 -26.88 -6.69 8.36
C GLN A 15 -25.97 -7.20 9.50
N ALA A 16 -26.15 -8.46 9.92
CA ALA A 16 -25.32 -9.06 10.96
C ALA A 16 -23.87 -9.20 10.51
N ILE A 17 -23.66 -9.63 9.25
CA ILE A 17 -22.34 -9.79 8.64
C ILE A 17 -21.66 -8.41 8.48
N TYR A 18 -22.38 -7.43 7.96
CA TYR A 18 -21.88 -6.07 7.80
C TYR A 18 -21.48 -5.45 9.15
N ASN A 19 -22.31 -5.60 10.19
CA ASN A 19 -22.01 -5.12 11.52
C ASN A 19 -20.79 -5.84 12.14
N CYS A 20 -20.64 -7.13 11.88
CA CYS A 20 -19.48 -7.91 12.30
C CYS A 20 -18.21 -7.40 11.62
N PHE A 21 -18.23 -7.24 10.29
CA PHE A 21 -17.12 -6.67 9.52
C PHE A 21 -16.70 -5.30 10.04
N ASN A 22 -17.64 -4.38 10.20
CA ASN A 22 -17.35 -3.03 10.73
C ASN A 22 -16.74 -3.06 12.14
N ARG A 23 -17.24 -3.96 13.01
CA ARG A 23 -16.69 -4.15 14.35
C ARG A 23 -15.26 -4.69 14.29
N TRP A 24 -14.98 -5.65 13.43
CA TRP A 24 -13.65 -6.23 13.26
C TRP A 24 -12.67 -5.21 12.68
N SER A 25 -13.10 -4.42 11.70
CA SER A 25 -12.31 -3.34 11.13
C SER A 25 -11.93 -2.31 12.22
N LYS A 26 -12.94 -1.77 12.94
CA LYS A 26 -12.72 -0.78 14.00
C LYS A 26 -11.85 -1.29 15.17
N LYS A 27 -11.87 -2.59 15.44
CA LYS A 27 -11.05 -3.23 16.49
C LYS A 27 -9.66 -3.66 16.00
N GLY A 28 -9.30 -3.41 14.76
CA GLY A 28 -8.03 -3.84 14.17
C GLY A 28 -7.89 -5.35 13.98
N ILE A 29 -8.97 -6.14 14.14
CA ILE A 29 -8.91 -7.60 14.04
C ILE A 29 -8.50 -8.03 12.63
N ILE A 30 -9.03 -7.36 11.59
CA ILE A 30 -8.70 -7.66 10.20
C ILE A 30 -7.21 -7.37 9.95
N HIS A 31 -6.70 -6.25 10.47
CA HIS A 31 -5.28 -5.91 10.39
C HIS A 31 -4.40 -6.95 11.11
N ASN A 32 -4.80 -7.40 12.31
CA ASN A 32 -4.07 -8.44 13.04
C ASN A 32 -4.04 -9.77 12.27
N ILE A 33 -5.16 -10.16 11.64
CA ILE A 33 -5.20 -11.36 10.77
C ILE A 33 -4.21 -11.19 9.62
N PHE A 34 -4.19 -10.03 8.97
CA PHE A 34 -3.25 -9.73 7.90
C PHE A 34 -1.79 -9.85 8.38
N LYS A 35 -1.45 -9.27 9.53
CA LYS A 35 -0.10 -9.38 10.12
C LYS A 35 0.30 -10.82 10.46
N ILE A 36 -0.62 -11.63 10.97
CA ILE A 36 -0.35 -13.07 11.23
C ILE A 36 -0.09 -13.82 9.92
N LEU A 37 -0.88 -13.55 8.88
CA LEU A 37 -0.72 -14.20 7.57
C LEU A 37 0.56 -13.77 6.85
N SER A 38 1.05 -12.55 7.10
CA SER A 38 2.30 -12.04 6.54
C SER A 38 3.54 -12.39 7.38
N ALA A 39 3.40 -13.10 8.50
CA ALA A 39 4.52 -13.45 9.37
C ALA A 39 5.50 -14.46 8.75
N ASP A 40 5.00 -15.35 7.87
CA ASP A 40 5.79 -16.36 7.15
C ASP A 40 6.20 -15.88 5.74
N ALA A 41 6.59 -14.61 5.65
CA ALA A 41 6.98 -13.98 4.39
C ALA A 41 8.48 -14.16 4.12
N ASP A 42 8.84 -14.30 2.84
CA ASP A 42 10.23 -14.27 2.40
C ASP A 42 10.72 -12.82 2.32
N LYS A 43 11.33 -12.36 3.39
CA LYS A 43 11.78 -10.97 3.55
C LYS A 43 13.19 -10.69 3.02
N GLU A 44 13.85 -11.64 2.38
CA GLU A 44 15.19 -11.45 1.84
C GLU A 44 15.26 -10.19 0.95
N TRP A 45 14.25 -10.01 0.09
CA TRP A 45 14.12 -8.81 -0.75
C TRP A 45 12.72 -8.21 -0.62
N LEU A 46 12.68 -6.90 -0.41
CA LEU A 46 11.43 -6.16 -0.36
C LEU A 46 11.30 -5.19 -1.54
N MET A 47 10.09 -5.07 -2.05
CA MET A 47 9.77 -4.11 -3.10
C MET A 47 8.64 -3.20 -2.64
N MET A 48 8.81 -1.89 -2.83
CA MET A 48 7.76 -0.93 -2.52
C MET A 48 7.39 -0.09 -3.73
N ASP A 49 6.09 0.23 -3.81
CA ASP A 49 5.54 1.11 -4.85
C ASP A 49 4.20 1.70 -4.40
N GLY A 50 3.72 2.70 -5.14
CA GLY A 50 2.44 3.35 -4.93
C GLY A 50 1.54 3.27 -6.16
N SER A 51 0.26 2.98 -5.96
CA SER A 51 -0.69 2.92 -7.07
C SER A 51 -1.98 3.67 -6.78
N HIS A 52 -2.42 4.49 -7.77
CA HIS A 52 -3.66 5.25 -7.68
C HIS A 52 -4.89 4.37 -7.88
N ILE A 53 -5.93 4.67 -7.11
CA ILE A 53 -7.28 4.14 -7.25
C ILE A 53 -8.22 5.30 -7.51
N ARG A 54 -9.02 5.21 -8.58
CA ARG A 54 -10.03 6.23 -8.86
C ARG A 54 -11.12 6.18 -7.78
N ALA A 55 -11.41 7.33 -7.18
CA ALA A 55 -12.54 7.49 -6.28
C ALA A 55 -13.82 7.77 -7.10
N HIS A 56 -14.85 6.94 -6.91
CA HIS A 56 -16.15 7.18 -7.51
C HIS A 56 -16.83 8.36 -6.81
N GLN A 57 -17.68 9.11 -7.53
CA GLN A 57 -18.41 10.25 -6.97
C GLN A 57 -19.17 9.93 -5.67
N HIS A 58 -19.65 8.71 -5.50
CA HIS A 58 -20.31 8.26 -4.27
C HIS A 58 -19.37 8.16 -3.06
N SER A 59 -18.08 7.96 -3.26
CA SER A 59 -17.09 7.94 -2.17
C SER A 59 -16.69 9.34 -1.71
N ALA A 60 -16.78 10.35 -2.59
CA ALA A 60 -16.37 11.72 -2.30
C ALA A 60 -17.37 12.53 -1.45
N GLY A 61 -18.55 11.98 -1.16
CA GLY A 61 -19.65 12.68 -0.47
C GLY A 61 -19.85 12.28 1.00
N ALA A 62 -18.84 11.78 1.71
CA ALA A 62 -18.95 11.60 3.15
C ALA A 62 -18.99 12.97 3.82
N ALA A 63 -20.06 13.28 4.58
CA ALA A 63 -20.06 14.45 5.41
C ALA A 63 -18.95 14.31 6.46
N ALA A 64 -18.16 15.38 6.64
CA ALA A 64 -17.22 15.49 7.74
C ALA A 64 -17.98 15.35 9.06
N HIS A 65 -17.91 14.18 9.68
CA HIS A 65 -18.41 13.96 11.02
C HIS A 65 -17.22 13.95 11.94
N SER A 66 -17.07 15.06 12.66
CA SER A 66 -16.21 15.24 13.83
C SER A 66 -14.74 14.80 13.71
N GLY A 67 -13.88 15.70 13.19
CA GLY A 67 -12.47 15.80 13.65
C GLY A 67 -11.46 14.74 13.19
N GLU A 68 -11.87 13.67 12.53
CA GLU A 68 -10.99 12.63 11.99
C GLU A 68 -11.14 12.53 10.45
N ASP A 69 -10.89 13.64 9.76
CA ASP A 69 -11.22 13.81 8.35
C ASP A 69 -10.07 13.45 7.40
N ASP A 70 -9.48 12.30 7.53
CA ASP A 70 -8.70 11.77 6.42
C ASP A 70 -9.48 10.66 5.70
N HIS A 71 -10.38 11.06 4.80
CA HIS A 71 -11.04 10.12 3.88
C HIS A 71 -10.06 9.55 2.84
N ALA A 72 -8.79 9.95 2.88
CA ALA A 72 -7.76 9.53 1.94
C ALA A 72 -8.20 9.70 0.47
N ILE A 73 -8.89 10.81 0.15
CA ILE A 73 -9.26 11.19 -1.21
C ILE A 73 -8.65 12.55 -1.52
N GLY A 74 -7.87 12.63 -2.61
CA GLY A 74 -7.26 13.87 -3.10
C GLY A 74 -7.40 14.01 -4.59
N ILE A 75 -7.10 15.20 -5.10
CA ILE A 75 -7.14 15.48 -6.53
C ILE A 75 -5.78 15.18 -7.15
N SER A 76 -5.75 14.23 -8.06
CA SER A 76 -4.60 13.89 -8.90
C SER A 76 -4.87 14.29 -10.37
N ARG A 77 -3.93 14.02 -11.29
CA ARG A 77 -4.17 14.19 -12.73
C ARG A 77 -5.37 13.39 -13.25
N GLY A 78 -5.70 12.28 -12.60
CA GLY A 78 -6.85 11.42 -12.93
C GLY A 78 -8.16 11.84 -12.26
N GLY A 79 -8.22 12.99 -11.60
CA GLY A 79 -9.36 13.48 -10.82
C GLY A 79 -9.28 13.05 -9.36
N ALA A 80 -10.43 12.82 -8.72
CA ALA A 80 -10.49 12.34 -7.34
C ALA A 80 -9.95 10.92 -7.23
N THR A 81 -8.91 10.72 -6.43
CA THR A 81 -8.21 9.43 -6.26
C THR A 81 -7.77 9.21 -4.82
N SER A 82 -7.66 7.95 -4.45
CA SER A 82 -6.84 7.49 -3.33
C SER A 82 -5.57 6.85 -3.87
N LYS A 83 -4.54 6.72 -3.03
CA LYS A 83 -3.33 5.99 -3.36
C LYS A 83 -3.11 4.88 -2.36
N ILE A 84 -2.80 3.68 -2.85
CA ILE A 84 -2.32 2.56 -2.05
C ILE A 84 -0.80 2.56 -2.15
N HIS A 85 -0.11 2.61 -1.01
CA HIS A 85 1.31 2.33 -0.89
C HIS A 85 1.48 0.92 -0.35
N LEU A 86 2.36 0.15 -0.94
CA LEU A 86 2.50 -1.28 -0.68
C LEU A 86 3.97 -1.65 -0.57
N ILE A 87 4.30 -2.48 0.42
CA ILE A 87 5.53 -3.28 0.45
C ILE A 87 5.14 -4.74 0.23
N VAL A 88 5.88 -5.42 -0.63
CA VAL A 88 5.75 -6.85 -0.88
C VAL A 88 7.07 -7.57 -0.60
N ASP A 89 6.97 -8.85 -0.27
CA ASP A 89 8.09 -9.77 -0.09
C ASP A 89 8.71 -10.24 -1.42
N ALA A 90 9.73 -11.10 -1.35
CA ALA A 90 10.40 -11.66 -2.52
C ALA A 90 9.48 -12.51 -3.41
N CYS A 91 8.36 -12.98 -2.89
CA CYS A 91 7.32 -13.71 -3.63
C CYS A 91 6.20 -12.80 -4.16
N GLY A 92 6.21 -11.50 -3.85
CA GLY A 92 5.19 -10.53 -4.23
C GLY A 92 3.93 -10.58 -3.35
N ASN A 93 4.03 -11.10 -2.12
CA ASN A 93 2.95 -11.07 -1.14
C ASN A 93 2.98 -9.76 -0.35
N PRO A 94 1.82 -9.13 -0.08
CA PRO A 94 1.76 -7.89 0.69
C PRO A 94 2.20 -8.08 2.14
N LEU A 95 3.08 -7.20 2.64
CA LEU A 95 3.54 -7.13 4.02
C LEU A 95 2.94 -5.96 4.78
N GLU A 96 2.83 -4.81 4.11
CA GLU A 96 2.24 -3.61 4.68
C GLU A 96 1.52 -2.81 3.61
N VAL A 97 0.45 -2.13 4.03
CA VAL A 97 -0.41 -1.33 3.17
C VAL A 97 -0.76 -0.02 3.86
N ILE A 98 -0.45 1.10 3.23
CA ILE A 98 -0.90 2.43 3.68
C ILE A 98 -1.77 3.05 2.58
N ILE A 99 -2.91 3.62 2.99
CA ILE A 99 -3.82 4.32 2.07
C ILE A 99 -3.76 5.81 2.36
N THR A 100 -3.54 6.61 1.32
CA THR A 100 -3.48 8.07 1.40
C THR A 100 -4.37 8.74 0.35
N ALA A 101 -4.51 10.05 0.47
CA ALA A 101 -5.06 10.86 -0.61
C ALA A 101 -4.17 10.76 -1.86
N GLY A 102 -4.78 10.74 -3.05
CA GLY A 102 -4.07 10.50 -4.31
C GLY A 102 -3.03 11.56 -4.71
N ASN A 103 -3.06 12.73 -4.09
CA ASN A 103 -2.07 13.81 -4.29
C ASN A 103 -0.85 13.70 -3.37
N VAL A 104 -0.85 12.75 -2.41
CA VAL A 104 0.28 12.54 -1.50
C VAL A 104 1.45 11.93 -2.26
N ASN A 105 2.66 12.43 -1.98
CA ASN A 105 3.87 11.99 -2.64
C ASN A 105 4.37 10.66 -2.04
N ASP A 106 4.77 9.70 -2.87
CA ASP A 106 5.21 8.37 -2.43
C ASP A 106 6.39 8.44 -1.45
N VAL A 107 7.37 9.29 -1.74
CA VAL A 107 8.56 9.46 -0.90
C VAL A 107 8.24 9.97 0.52
N SER A 108 7.10 10.65 0.71
CA SER A 108 6.71 11.15 2.04
C SER A 108 6.14 10.06 2.95
N ILE A 109 5.59 8.99 2.36
CA ILE A 109 4.99 7.85 3.08
C ILE A 109 5.98 6.70 3.26
N ALA A 110 7.01 6.63 2.41
CA ALA A 110 7.99 5.56 2.45
C ALA A 110 8.65 5.34 3.82
N PRO A 111 9.02 6.38 4.60
CA PRO A 111 9.57 6.18 5.95
C PRO A 111 8.61 5.48 6.91
N GLU A 112 7.31 5.81 6.85
CA GLU A 112 6.28 5.16 7.67
C GLU A 112 6.08 3.71 7.24
N LEU A 113 6.06 3.46 5.93
CA LEU A 113 5.89 2.15 5.34
C LEU A 113 7.05 1.21 5.71
N ILE A 114 8.30 1.70 5.69
CA ILE A 114 9.50 0.98 6.12
C ILE A 114 9.46 0.70 7.63
N ALA A 115 9.11 1.69 8.45
CA ALA A 115 9.04 1.52 9.90
C ALA A 115 7.98 0.51 10.38
N ALA A 116 7.00 0.18 9.52
CA ALA A 116 5.95 -0.79 9.82
C ALA A 116 6.32 -2.25 9.51
N VAL A 117 7.50 -2.48 8.90
CA VAL A 117 8.02 -3.81 8.53
C VAL A 117 9.35 -4.04 9.26
N ASP A 118 9.50 -5.24 9.82
CA ASP A 118 10.76 -5.68 10.40
C ASP A 118 11.74 -6.05 9.27
N LEU A 119 12.88 -5.34 9.20
CA LEU A 119 13.92 -5.52 8.20
C LEU A 119 15.09 -6.40 8.65
N ALA A 120 15.02 -7.03 9.83
CA ALA A 120 16.16 -7.79 10.40
C ALA A 120 16.70 -8.91 9.47
N GLU A 121 15.84 -9.46 8.61
CA GLU A 121 16.19 -10.50 7.64
C GLU A 121 16.24 -9.97 6.19
N THR A 122 16.18 -8.64 6.00
CA THR A 122 16.10 -8.03 4.68
C THR A 122 17.47 -7.60 4.19
N GLU A 123 17.91 -8.17 3.07
CA GLU A 123 19.15 -7.76 2.43
C GLU A 123 18.98 -6.50 1.59
N VAL A 124 17.87 -6.41 0.83
CA VAL A 124 17.65 -5.34 -0.16
C VAL A 124 16.23 -4.84 -0.15
N VAL A 125 16.08 -3.51 -0.14
CA VAL A 125 14.80 -2.82 -0.37
C VAL A 125 14.85 -2.11 -1.71
N SER A 126 14.00 -2.53 -2.65
CA SER A 126 13.91 -1.96 -4.00
C SER A 126 12.69 -1.05 -4.15
N ALA A 127 12.89 0.13 -4.75
CA ALA A 127 11.82 1.04 -5.13
C ALA A 127 12.15 1.78 -6.43
N ASP A 128 11.19 2.49 -6.99
CA ASP A 128 11.43 3.30 -8.18
C ASP A 128 12.17 4.62 -7.84
N LYS A 129 12.63 5.34 -8.87
CA LYS A 129 13.31 6.63 -8.72
C LYS A 129 12.46 7.73 -8.06
N GLY A 130 11.15 7.55 -7.96
CA GLY A 130 10.24 8.45 -7.26
C GLY A 130 10.52 8.48 -5.76
N TYR A 131 11.04 7.38 -5.23
CA TYR A 131 11.44 7.20 -3.83
C TYR A 131 12.86 7.69 -3.52
N ASP A 132 13.58 8.25 -4.49
CA ASP A 132 14.95 8.73 -4.28
C ASP A 132 14.99 9.88 -3.27
N SER A 133 15.48 9.55 -2.06
CA SER A 133 15.61 10.44 -0.91
C SER A 133 16.74 9.94 -0.01
N ASP A 134 17.66 10.84 0.37
CA ASP A 134 18.77 10.49 1.26
C ASP A 134 18.29 10.02 2.62
N LYS A 135 17.22 10.66 3.14
CA LYS A 135 16.59 10.25 4.39
C LYS A 135 16.08 8.83 4.36
N LEU A 136 15.42 8.42 3.24
CA LEU A 136 14.89 7.07 3.09
C LEU A 136 16.01 6.04 2.95
N ARG A 137 17.07 6.37 2.19
CA ARG A 137 18.25 5.49 2.06
C ARG A 137 18.91 5.28 3.40
N ALA A 138 19.17 6.36 4.15
CA ALA A 138 19.77 6.29 5.47
C ALA A 138 18.93 5.43 6.43
N GLN A 139 17.60 5.58 6.43
CA GLN A 139 16.70 4.75 7.25
C GLN A 139 16.80 3.25 6.90
N ILE A 140 16.85 2.90 5.63
CA ILE A 140 16.98 1.50 5.18
C ILE A 140 18.35 0.95 5.57
N GLU A 141 19.40 1.73 5.42
CA GLU A 141 20.78 1.35 5.72
C GLU A 141 21.04 1.25 7.23
N GLU A 142 20.41 2.09 8.04
CA GLU A 142 20.44 2.01 9.52
C GLU A 142 19.86 0.70 10.05
N GLU A 143 18.88 0.12 9.36
CA GLU A 143 18.30 -1.20 9.67
C GLU A 143 19.14 -2.37 9.11
N GLY A 144 20.27 -2.10 8.47
CA GLY A 144 21.21 -3.09 7.93
C GLY A 144 20.90 -3.59 6.51
N SER A 145 19.87 -3.03 5.86
CA SER A 145 19.48 -3.40 4.50
C SER A 145 20.10 -2.47 3.46
N LYS A 146 20.24 -2.92 2.21
CA LYS A 146 20.70 -2.10 1.09
C LYS A 146 19.53 -1.40 0.40
N ALA A 147 19.62 -0.08 0.21
CA ALA A 147 18.65 0.67 -0.58
C ALA A 147 18.94 0.56 -2.09
N ASN A 148 18.17 -0.25 -2.81
CA ASN A 148 18.28 -0.44 -4.26
C ASN A 148 17.26 0.46 -5.00
N ILE A 149 17.47 1.77 -4.93
CA ILE A 149 16.61 2.82 -5.48
C ILE A 149 17.41 3.61 -6.51
N PRO A 150 16.97 3.76 -7.77
CA PRO A 150 17.69 4.56 -8.75
C PRO A 150 17.71 6.04 -8.36
N TYR A 151 18.83 6.69 -8.58
CA TYR A 151 18.94 8.15 -8.42
C TYR A 151 18.11 8.88 -9.48
N LYS A 152 17.54 10.01 -9.09
CA LYS A 152 16.89 10.95 -10.01
C LYS A 152 17.92 11.50 -11.01
N ARG A 153 17.44 11.87 -12.19
CA ARG A 153 18.29 12.29 -13.32
C ARG A 153 19.12 13.55 -13.04
N ASP A 154 18.63 14.40 -12.16
CA ASP A 154 19.22 15.68 -11.75
C ASP A 154 20.26 15.55 -10.64
N ARG A 155 20.48 14.34 -10.10
CA ARG A 155 21.55 14.10 -9.12
C ARG A 155 22.91 13.94 -9.78
N GLU A 156 23.95 14.35 -9.05
CA GLU A 156 25.35 14.16 -9.46
C GLU A 156 25.80 12.70 -9.29
N GLU A 157 25.27 12.01 -8.29
CA GLU A 157 25.53 10.60 -8.03
C GLU A 157 25.05 9.73 -9.18
N LYS A 158 25.85 8.74 -9.51
CA LYS A 158 25.52 7.74 -10.54
C LYS A 158 25.05 6.44 -9.90
N ASN A 159 24.18 5.72 -10.59
CA ASN A 159 23.68 4.40 -10.18
C ASN A 159 24.75 3.29 -10.28
N LYS A 160 25.95 3.50 -9.70
CA LYS A 160 27.08 2.55 -9.82
C LYS A 160 26.84 1.27 -9.03
N ASP A 161 26.19 1.40 -7.84
CA ASP A 161 25.99 0.31 -6.89
C ASP A 161 24.58 -0.31 -6.98
N MET A 162 23.86 0.01 -8.05
CA MET A 162 22.53 -0.53 -8.32
C MET A 162 22.61 -1.99 -8.72
N ASP A 163 21.85 -2.84 -8.05
CA ASP A 163 21.55 -4.17 -8.54
C ASP A 163 20.38 -4.10 -9.54
N TRP A 164 20.74 -4.09 -10.81
CA TRP A 164 19.76 -4.02 -11.89
C TRP A 164 18.96 -5.32 -12.09
N TYR A 165 19.47 -6.45 -11.60
CA TYR A 165 18.72 -7.71 -11.62
C TYR A 165 17.59 -7.65 -10.60
N LEU A 166 17.87 -7.33 -9.34
CA LEU A 166 16.87 -7.14 -8.31
C LEU A 166 15.90 -6.00 -8.64
N TYR A 167 16.40 -4.93 -9.26
CA TYR A 167 15.51 -3.85 -9.72
C TYR A 167 14.47 -4.32 -10.73
N LYS A 168 14.80 -5.26 -11.62
CA LYS A 168 13.82 -5.85 -12.55
C LYS A 168 12.76 -6.67 -11.83
N ILE A 169 13.12 -7.34 -10.73
CA ILE A 169 12.19 -8.13 -9.91
C ILE A 169 11.12 -7.24 -9.24
N ARG A 170 11.34 -5.92 -9.17
CA ARG A 170 10.34 -4.95 -8.69
C ARG A 170 8.96 -5.08 -9.38
N HIS A 171 8.89 -5.68 -10.58
CA HIS A 171 7.60 -5.97 -11.21
C HIS A 171 6.66 -6.82 -10.35
N LEU A 172 7.17 -7.49 -9.30
CA LEU A 172 6.33 -8.26 -8.35
C LEU A 172 5.36 -7.36 -7.58
N VAL A 173 5.77 -6.14 -7.19
CA VAL A 173 4.84 -5.19 -6.56
C VAL A 173 3.80 -4.68 -7.57
N GLU A 174 4.17 -4.50 -8.83
CA GLU A 174 3.23 -4.15 -9.90
C GLU A 174 2.21 -5.29 -10.13
N ASN A 175 2.67 -6.55 -10.10
CA ASN A 175 1.81 -7.73 -10.15
C ASN A 175 0.87 -7.81 -8.94
N ALA A 176 1.34 -7.45 -7.74
CA ALA A 176 0.50 -7.37 -6.55
C ALA A 176 -0.61 -6.34 -6.73
N PHE A 177 -0.32 -5.16 -7.25
CA PHE A 177 -1.35 -4.17 -7.59
C PHE A 177 -2.31 -4.67 -8.66
N ALA A 178 -1.83 -5.37 -9.69
CA ALA A 178 -2.70 -5.95 -10.72
C ALA A 178 -3.68 -6.97 -10.11
N ARG A 179 -3.19 -7.85 -9.23
CA ARG A 179 -4.02 -8.81 -8.47
C ARG A 179 -5.06 -8.09 -7.60
N LEU A 180 -4.65 -7.07 -6.84
CA LEU A 180 -5.55 -6.27 -6.02
C LEU A 180 -6.63 -5.57 -6.86
N LYS A 181 -6.26 -4.95 -7.97
CA LYS A 181 -7.17 -4.23 -8.86
C LYS A 181 -8.08 -5.14 -9.69
N HIS A 182 -7.83 -6.46 -9.71
CA HIS A 182 -8.78 -7.43 -10.23
C HIS A 182 -10.12 -7.38 -9.46
N TYR A 183 -10.07 -7.00 -8.18
CA TYR A 183 -11.27 -6.78 -7.39
C TYR A 183 -11.83 -5.37 -7.65
N ARG A 184 -13.09 -5.32 -8.13
CA ARG A 184 -13.77 -4.06 -8.49
C ARG A 184 -13.71 -3.00 -7.38
N ALA A 185 -13.87 -3.39 -6.13
CA ALA A 185 -13.88 -2.47 -4.99
C ALA A 185 -12.53 -1.76 -4.79
N ILE A 186 -11.42 -2.40 -5.23
CA ILE A 186 -10.07 -1.82 -5.19
C ILE A 186 -9.77 -1.07 -6.50
N ALA A 187 -10.20 -1.59 -7.65
CA ALA A 187 -10.00 -0.90 -8.93
C ALA A 187 -10.69 0.47 -8.99
N THR A 188 -11.86 0.59 -8.37
CA THR A 188 -12.59 1.85 -8.20
C THR A 188 -13.17 1.88 -6.81
N ARG A 189 -12.78 2.88 -6.04
CA ARG A 189 -13.24 3.04 -4.66
C ARG A 189 -14.65 3.60 -4.61
N TYR A 190 -15.55 2.85 -4.02
CA TYR A 190 -16.94 3.25 -3.73
C TYR A 190 -17.14 3.54 -2.22
N ASP A 191 -16.27 3.01 -1.37
CA ASP A 191 -16.34 3.18 0.07
C ASP A 191 -16.00 4.62 0.47
N LYS A 192 -16.82 5.18 1.38
CA LYS A 192 -16.66 6.55 1.86
C LYS A 192 -15.55 6.68 2.90
N LEU A 193 -15.36 5.63 3.70
CA LEU A 193 -14.34 5.58 4.75
C LEU A 193 -13.06 4.93 4.24
N LYS A 194 -11.94 5.33 4.88
CA LYS A 194 -10.61 4.74 4.67
C LYS A 194 -10.55 3.33 5.26
#